data_add91a7efbad32b2e0930eb7e5af3904
#
_entry.id   add91a7efbad32b2e0930eb7e5af3904
#
_cell.length_a   1.000
_cell.length_b   1.000
_cell.length_c   1.000
_cell.angle_alpha   90.00
_cell.angle_beta   90.00
_cell.angle_gamma   90.00
#
_symmetry.space_group_name_H-M   'P 1'
#
loop_
_entity.id
_entity.type
_entity.pdbx_description
1 polymer ?
#
loop_
_entity_poly.entity_id
_entity_poly.type
_entity_poly.pdbx_seq_one_letter_code
_entity_poly.pdbx_strand_id
1 'polypeptide(L)'
;MAKVVAIVTAVAGVIAAVGVSTAVATVIATVAVGAVIAAGSVAIANKLTKAITPDFGSAAEFEVQGAQGIMVNKTGSSQSIPVIYGETRTGGIRVFAHTEGTVGDVENAYLHLVFAIGEGEMNKCSAIYFDGELAGTCSSAGSTDPGSWSIQSPYSGKVNMYFRPGTDSQTAISGLAGKGTWSDPRFRGIAYAYLRLEYDSDVWKNGLPQITFEVEGKKVPSTSDGTSLSY
;
A
#
# COMPACT_ATOMS: atom_id res chain seq x y z
N MET A 1 -27.05 -9.90 -36.83
CA MET A 1 -27.67 -9.39 -38.09
C MET A 1 -29.14 -9.79 -38.19
N ALA A 2 -29.50 -11.08 -38.19
CA ALA A 2 -30.90 -11.53 -38.36
C ALA A 2 -31.91 -10.89 -37.37
N LYS A 3 -31.58 -10.77 -36.09
CA LYS A 3 -32.46 -10.14 -35.09
C LYS A 3 -32.71 -8.66 -35.30
N VAL A 4 -31.72 -7.91 -35.80
CA VAL A 4 -31.86 -6.48 -36.10
C VAL A 4 -32.78 -6.28 -37.30
N VAL A 5 -32.63 -7.08 -38.34
CA VAL A 5 -33.51 -7.06 -39.53
C VAL A 5 -34.95 -7.36 -39.12
N ALA A 6 -35.20 -8.34 -38.28
CA ALA A 6 -36.54 -8.67 -37.80
C ALA A 6 -37.21 -7.50 -37.03
N ILE A 7 -36.44 -6.78 -36.20
CA ILE A 7 -36.93 -5.62 -35.44
C ILE A 7 -37.28 -4.46 -36.41
N VAL A 8 -36.42 -4.16 -37.37
CA VAL A 8 -36.66 -3.12 -38.36
C VAL A 8 -37.92 -3.44 -39.14
N THR A 9 -38.11 -4.68 -39.59
CA THR A 9 -39.29 -5.10 -40.34
C THR A 9 -40.59 -4.99 -39.51
N ALA A 10 -40.53 -5.37 -38.25
CA ALA A 10 -41.70 -5.27 -37.34
C ALA A 10 -42.11 -3.80 -37.10
N VAL A 11 -41.13 -2.92 -36.85
CA VAL A 11 -41.38 -1.48 -36.63
C VAL A 11 -41.90 -0.82 -37.92
N ALA A 12 -41.35 -1.15 -39.08
CA ALA A 12 -41.83 -0.65 -40.38
C ALA A 12 -43.28 -1.09 -40.66
N GLY A 13 -43.66 -2.33 -40.30
CA GLY A 13 -45.04 -2.83 -40.42
C GLY A 13 -46.03 -2.02 -39.57
N VAL A 14 -45.68 -1.67 -38.33
CA VAL A 14 -46.52 -0.84 -37.46
C VAL A 14 -46.69 0.57 -38.02
N ILE A 15 -45.64 1.20 -38.55
CA ILE A 15 -45.70 2.56 -39.12
C ILE A 15 -46.52 2.55 -40.41
N ALA A 16 -46.41 1.52 -41.26
CA ALA A 16 -47.18 1.38 -42.49
C ALA A 16 -48.70 1.24 -42.24
N ALA A 17 -49.08 0.63 -41.12
CA ALA A 17 -50.49 0.50 -40.72
C ALA A 17 -51.16 1.83 -40.40
N VAL A 18 -50.42 2.91 -40.22
CA VAL A 18 -50.93 4.28 -39.97
C VAL A 18 -51.00 5.13 -41.28
N GLY A 19 -50.93 4.51 -42.46
CA GLY A 19 -51.07 5.18 -43.74
C GLY A 19 -49.80 5.76 -44.36
N VAL A 20 -48.64 5.43 -43.82
CA VAL A 20 -47.33 5.81 -44.33
C VAL A 20 -46.87 4.75 -45.36
N SER A 21 -46.32 5.19 -46.51
CA SER A 21 -45.85 4.24 -47.52
C SER A 21 -44.75 3.33 -46.95
N THR A 22 -44.71 2.05 -47.37
CA THR A 22 -43.78 1.02 -46.84
C THR A 22 -42.30 1.43 -46.97
N ALA A 23 -41.95 2.16 -48.03
CA ALA A 23 -40.58 2.64 -48.24
C ALA A 23 -40.18 3.68 -47.18
N VAL A 24 -41.06 4.64 -46.88
CA VAL A 24 -40.81 5.67 -45.85
C VAL A 24 -40.83 5.06 -44.44
N ALA A 25 -41.77 4.15 -44.19
CA ALA A 25 -41.83 3.42 -42.91
C ALA A 25 -40.57 2.63 -42.64
N THR A 26 -39.96 1.98 -43.64
CA THR A 26 -38.71 1.24 -43.52
C THR A 26 -37.53 2.17 -43.22
N VAL A 27 -37.44 3.33 -43.85
CA VAL A 27 -36.38 4.32 -43.60
C VAL A 27 -36.48 4.85 -42.16
N ILE A 28 -37.67 5.24 -41.72
CA ILE A 28 -37.89 5.73 -40.34
C ILE A 28 -37.52 4.65 -39.31
N ALA A 29 -37.93 3.39 -39.53
CA ALA A 29 -37.61 2.28 -38.65
C ALA A 29 -36.09 2.01 -38.58
N THR A 30 -35.41 2.09 -39.71
CA THR A 30 -33.96 1.88 -39.77
C THR A 30 -33.20 2.97 -39.04
N VAL A 31 -33.59 4.22 -39.19
CA VAL A 31 -32.98 5.37 -38.48
C VAL A 31 -33.26 5.29 -36.99
N ALA A 32 -34.48 4.97 -36.58
CA ALA A 32 -34.80 4.83 -35.14
C ALA A 32 -34.05 3.70 -34.46
N VAL A 33 -33.95 2.52 -35.07
CA VAL A 33 -33.18 1.38 -34.55
C VAL A 33 -31.68 1.71 -34.52
N GLY A 34 -31.17 2.38 -35.58
CA GLY A 34 -29.77 2.81 -35.60
C GLY A 34 -29.44 3.80 -34.48
N ALA A 35 -30.32 4.75 -34.19
CA ALA A 35 -30.15 5.72 -33.12
C ALA A 35 -30.16 5.05 -31.71
N VAL A 36 -31.05 4.07 -31.52
CA VAL A 36 -31.11 3.31 -30.26
C VAL A 36 -29.84 2.45 -30.04
N ILE A 37 -29.33 1.83 -31.12
CA ILE A 37 -28.10 1.05 -31.05
C ILE A 37 -26.90 1.97 -30.77
N ALA A 38 -26.81 3.13 -31.42
CA ALA A 38 -25.75 4.10 -31.19
C ALA A 38 -25.80 4.66 -29.77
N ALA A 39 -26.97 5.05 -29.28
CA ALA A 39 -27.13 5.51 -27.88
C ALA A 39 -26.81 4.42 -26.87
N GLY A 40 -27.21 3.19 -27.11
CA GLY A 40 -26.89 2.04 -26.27
C GLY A 40 -25.41 1.74 -26.23
N SER A 41 -24.70 1.80 -27.36
CA SER A 41 -23.25 1.58 -27.42
C SER A 41 -22.47 2.66 -26.71
N VAL A 42 -22.87 3.93 -26.81
CA VAL A 42 -22.26 5.05 -26.06
C VAL A 42 -22.47 4.88 -24.54
N ALA A 43 -23.68 4.50 -24.13
CA ALA A 43 -23.97 4.26 -22.70
C ALA A 43 -23.15 3.09 -22.11
N ILE A 44 -22.97 2.01 -22.88
CA ILE A 44 -22.14 0.88 -22.49
C ILE A 44 -20.65 1.27 -22.49
N ALA A 45 -20.17 2.00 -23.50
CA ALA A 45 -18.80 2.50 -23.56
C ALA A 45 -18.50 3.42 -22.36
N ASN A 46 -19.40 4.34 -22.03
CA ASN A 46 -19.25 5.24 -20.88
C ASN A 46 -19.25 4.47 -19.54
N LYS A 47 -20.07 3.42 -19.39
CA LYS A 47 -20.03 2.55 -18.21
C LYS A 47 -18.75 1.73 -18.12
N LEU A 48 -18.27 1.18 -19.25
CA LEU A 48 -17.00 0.45 -19.28
C LEU A 48 -15.81 1.38 -18.99
N THR A 49 -15.78 2.57 -19.60
CA THR A 49 -14.70 3.54 -19.37
C THR A 49 -14.67 3.98 -17.91
N LYS A 50 -15.85 4.21 -17.30
CA LYS A 50 -15.93 4.57 -15.87
C LYS A 50 -15.54 3.42 -14.94
N ALA A 51 -15.70 2.16 -15.36
CA ALA A 51 -15.29 1.00 -14.59
C ALA A 51 -13.79 0.65 -14.76
N ILE A 52 -13.17 1.08 -15.85
CA ILE A 52 -11.77 0.78 -16.19
C ILE A 52 -10.84 1.97 -15.89
N THR A 53 -11.32 3.21 -15.93
CA THR A 53 -10.54 4.37 -15.47
C THR A 53 -10.52 4.35 -13.94
N PRO A 54 -9.35 4.16 -13.30
CA PRO A 54 -9.23 4.47 -11.89
C PRO A 54 -9.69 5.92 -11.70
N ASP A 55 -10.60 6.14 -10.78
CA ASP A 55 -10.96 7.48 -10.36
C ASP A 55 -9.75 8.08 -9.61
N PHE A 56 -8.84 8.65 -10.39
CA PHE A 56 -7.88 9.59 -9.83
C PHE A 56 -8.68 10.84 -9.52
N GLY A 57 -9.20 10.96 -8.30
CA GLY A 57 -10.00 12.08 -7.83
C GLY A 57 -9.62 13.39 -8.51
N SER A 58 -10.54 14.31 -8.63
CA SER A 58 -10.31 15.57 -9.36
C SER A 58 -8.96 16.19 -8.92
N ALA A 59 -8.24 16.82 -9.83
CA ALA A 59 -6.95 17.46 -9.55
C ALA A 59 -7.01 18.46 -8.36
N ALA A 60 -8.18 18.81 -7.87
CA ALA A 60 -8.42 19.59 -6.67
C ALA A 60 -8.28 18.75 -5.35
N GLU A 61 -8.40 17.42 -5.41
CA GLU A 61 -8.16 16.54 -4.25
C GLU A 61 -6.68 16.14 -4.11
N PHE A 62 -5.83 16.52 -5.06
CA PHE A 62 -4.38 16.59 -4.89
C PHE A 62 -3.92 17.84 -4.13
N GLU A 63 -4.82 18.55 -3.44
CA GLU A 63 -4.39 19.49 -2.42
C GLU A 63 -3.62 18.73 -1.35
N VAL A 64 -2.29 18.76 -1.55
CA VAL A 64 -1.27 18.70 -0.52
C VAL A 64 -1.83 18.16 0.82
N GLN A 65 -2.19 16.89 0.87
CA GLN A 65 -2.06 16.16 2.12
C GLN A 65 -0.57 16.27 2.45
N GLY A 66 -0.26 17.09 3.43
CA GLY A 66 1.10 17.45 3.79
C GLY A 66 1.97 16.21 3.83
N ALA A 67 3.15 16.29 3.27
CA ALA A 67 4.17 15.26 3.02
C ALA A 67 3.86 13.92 3.70
N GLN A 68 2.87 13.21 3.22
CA GLN A 68 2.62 11.83 3.63
C GLN A 68 3.74 11.01 3.00
N GLY A 69 4.58 10.43 3.84
CA GLY A 69 5.67 9.56 3.39
C GLY A 69 5.16 8.43 2.50
N ILE A 70 6.07 7.67 1.91
CA ILE A 70 5.73 6.53 1.07
C ILE A 70 5.05 5.46 1.94
N MET A 71 3.71 5.38 1.85
CA MET A 71 2.86 4.53 2.70
C MET A 71 2.82 3.06 2.23
N VAL A 72 3.49 2.71 1.14
CA VAL A 72 3.46 1.37 0.55
C VAL A 72 4.76 0.63 0.83
N ASN A 73 4.68 -0.63 1.27
CA ASN A 73 5.84 -1.49 1.34
C ASN A 73 6.33 -1.84 -0.06
N LYS A 74 7.52 -1.41 -0.40
CA LYS A 74 8.19 -1.79 -1.65
C LYS A 74 8.97 -3.08 -1.45
N THR A 75 9.07 -3.89 -2.48
CA THR A 75 9.90 -5.10 -2.50
C THR A 75 10.79 -5.05 -3.73
N GLY A 76 12.08 -5.33 -3.56
CA GLY A 76 13.01 -5.40 -4.69
C GLY A 76 14.42 -4.93 -4.34
N SER A 77 15.41 -5.49 -5.02
CA SER A 77 16.84 -5.20 -4.81
C SER A 77 17.33 -3.89 -5.45
N SER A 78 16.49 -3.24 -6.27
CA SER A 78 16.87 -2.02 -7.02
C SER A 78 16.06 -0.78 -6.58
N GLN A 79 15.55 -0.76 -5.34
CA GLN A 79 14.82 0.39 -4.83
C GLN A 79 15.75 1.39 -4.17
N SER A 80 15.60 2.67 -4.51
CA SER A 80 16.33 3.75 -3.82
C SER A 80 15.82 3.90 -2.40
N ILE A 81 16.73 3.89 -1.42
CA ILE A 81 16.42 4.15 -0.02
C ILE A 81 16.20 5.66 0.13
N PRO A 82 15.06 6.11 0.70
CA PRO A 82 14.80 7.54 0.85
C PRO A 82 15.67 8.17 1.93
N VAL A 83 15.99 9.45 1.80
CA VAL A 83 16.49 10.29 2.89
C VAL A 83 15.28 10.99 3.50
N ILE A 84 15.09 10.84 4.80
CA ILE A 84 13.94 11.38 5.53
C ILE A 84 14.40 12.50 6.46
N TYR A 85 13.73 13.65 6.40
CA TYR A 85 13.89 14.78 7.31
C TYR A 85 12.57 15.07 8.01
N GLY A 86 12.67 15.47 9.28
CA GLY A 86 11.49 15.75 10.09
C GLY A 86 10.72 14.47 10.48
N GLU A 87 9.47 14.62 10.86
CA GLU A 87 8.60 13.52 11.26
C GLU A 87 7.70 13.09 10.10
N THR A 88 7.67 11.79 9.81
CA THR A 88 6.85 11.26 8.72
C THR A 88 6.49 9.80 8.94
N ARG A 89 5.44 9.36 8.25
CA ARG A 89 5.04 7.95 8.18
C ARG A 89 5.47 7.35 6.85
N THR A 90 6.15 6.19 6.87
CA THR A 90 6.69 5.53 5.69
C THR A 90 6.54 4.01 5.75
N GLY A 91 6.40 3.33 4.60
CA GLY A 91 6.29 1.87 4.50
C GLY A 91 7.63 1.13 4.47
N GLY A 92 8.73 1.81 4.22
CA GLY A 92 10.05 1.18 4.05
C GLY A 92 10.15 0.23 2.85
N ILE A 93 11.34 -0.31 2.66
CA ILE A 93 11.65 -1.30 1.61
C ILE A 93 11.88 -2.64 2.29
N ARG A 94 11.06 -3.65 1.98
CA ARG A 94 11.26 -4.99 2.50
C ARG A 94 12.48 -5.64 1.85
N VAL A 95 13.54 -5.82 2.62
CA VAL A 95 14.82 -6.39 2.17
C VAL A 95 14.99 -7.85 2.53
N PHE A 96 14.21 -8.36 3.49
CA PHE A 96 14.27 -9.75 3.92
C PHE A 96 12.90 -10.24 4.38
N ALA A 97 12.61 -11.51 4.08
CA ALA A 97 11.46 -12.25 4.59
C ALA A 97 11.84 -13.72 4.75
N HIS A 98 11.54 -14.31 5.90
CA HIS A 98 11.80 -15.71 6.19
C HIS A 98 10.77 -16.25 7.19
N THR A 99 10.37 -17.50 7.01
CA THR A 99 9.48 -18.19 7.96
C THR A 99 10.21 -19.34 8.62
N GLU A 100 9.97 -19.56 9.91
CA GLU A 100 10.54 -20.66 10.66
C GLU A 100 9.76 -20.98 11.94
N GLY A 101 10.20 -22.01 12.64
CA GLY A 101 9.72 -22.39 13.98
C GLY A 101 8.32 -23.00 13.96
N THR A 102 7.94 -23.57 15.11
CA THR A 102 6.65 -24.25 15.31
C THR A 102 5.99 -23.70 16.58
N VAL A 103 4.68 -23.46 16.51
CA VAL A 103 3.85 -23.09 17.65
C VAL A 103 2.63 -24.02 17.67
N GLY A 104 2.52 -24.86 18.70
CA GLY A 104 1.55 -25.96 18.71
C GLY A 104 1.79 -26.89 17.52
N ASP A 105 0.76 -27.08 16.69
CA ASP A 105 0.79 -27.91 15.49
C ASP A 105 1.09 -27.10 14.20
N VAL A 106 1.39 -25.79 14.32
CA VAL A 106 1.63 -24.91 13.17
C VAL A 106 3.12 -24.81 12.91
N GLU A 107 3.57 -25.36 11.77
CA GLU A 107 4.93 -25.19 11.26
C GLU A 107 5.09 -23.82 10.59
N ASN A 108 6.33 -23.31 10.56
CA ASN A 108 6.65 -21.98 10.02
C ASN A 108 5.83 -20.85 10.67
N ALA A 109 5.60 -20.98 11.97
CA ALA A 109 4.73 -20.12 12.76
C ALA A 109 5.28 -18.71 12.98
N TYR A 110 6.56 -18.46 12.75
CA TYR A 110 7.15 -17.14 12.87
C TYR A 110 7.55 -16.60 11.51
N LEU A 111 7.09 -15.39 11.19
CA LEU A 111 7.50 -14.63 10.01
C LEU A 111 8.48 -13.54 10.44
N HIS A 112 9.66 -13.58 9.86
CA HIS A 112 10.73 -12.61 10.07
C HIS A 112 10.78 -11.64 8.88
N LEU A 113 10.66 -10.35 9.14
CA LEU A 113 10.65 -9.29 8.12
C LEU A 113 11.67 -8.23 8.47
N VAL A 114 12.44 -7.77 7.48
CA VAL A 114 13.33 -6.62 7.64
C VAL A 114 12.97 -5.56 6.62
N PHE A 115 12.85 -4.32 7.09
CA PHE A 115 12.54 -3.15 6.29
C PHE A 115 13.66 -2.13 6.39
N ALA A 116 14.29 -1.75 5.28
CA ALA A 116 15.11 -0.56 5.19
C ALA A 116 14.18 0.66 5.13
N ILE A 117 14.34 1.59 6.06
CA ILE A 117 13.44 2.72 6.25
C ILE A 117 13.99 3.97 5.59
N GLY A 118 15.27 4.28 5.80
CA GLY A 118 15.87 5.45 5.21
C GLY A 118 17.38 5.48 5.35
N GLU A 119 18.02 6.33 4.54
CA GLU A 119 19.45 6.55 4.55
C GLU A 119 19.83 7.62 5.60
N GLY A 120 20.91 7.35 6.32
CA GLY A 120 21.46 8.20 7.36
C GLY A 120 20.90 7.87 8.74
N GLU A 121 21.46 8.54 9.75
CA GLU A 121 21.07 8.37 11.13
C GLU A 121 19.73 9.07 11.40
N MET A 122 18.75 8.31 11.88
CA MET A 122 17.46 8.80 12.34
C MET A 122 17.40 8.89 13.86
N ASN A 123 16.51 9.73 14.40
CA ASN A 123 16.37 9.86 15.83
C ASN A 123 15.67 8.66 16.47
N LYS A 124 14.47 8.36 16.00
CA LYS A 124 13.67 7.25 16.53
C LYS A 124 12.62 6.77 15.53
N CYS A 125 12.04 5.61 15.84
CA CYS A 125 10.78 5.15 15.31
C CYS A 125 9.75 5.20 16.45
N SER A 126 8.74 6.07 16.34
CA SER A 126 7.78 6.35 17.40
C SER A 126 6.58 5.42 17.40
N ALA A 127 6.15 4.96 16.23
CA ALA A 127 5.00 4.07 16.11
C ALA A 127 5.11 3.12 14.91
N ILE A 128 4.37 2.02 14.99
CA ILE A 128 4.14 1.07 13.92
C ILE A 128 2.64 0.92 13.69
N TYR A 129 2.26 0.83 12.43
CA TYR A 129 0.87 0.67 12.01
C TYR A 129 0.71 -0.54 11.09
N PHE A 130 -0.41 -1.24 11.23
CA PHE A 130 -0.82 -2.34 10.37
C PHE A 130 -2.13 -1.96 9.68
N ASP A 131 -2.15 -1.99 8.33
CA ASP A 131 -3.29 -1.57 7.49
C ASP A 131 -3.87 -0.19 7.87
N GLY A 132 -3.01 0.71 8.35
CA GLY A 132 -3.40 2.04 8.77
C GLY A 132 -3.73 2.19 10.26
N GLU A 133 -4.00 1.09 10.97
CA GLU A 133 -4.31 1.07 12.40
C GLU A 133 -3.04 1.03 13.25
N LEU A 134 -3.05 1.76 14.36
CA LEU A 134 -1.91 1.81 15.30
C LEU A 134 -1.71 0.44 15.96
N ALA A 135 -0.57 -0.18 15.70
CA ALA A 135 -0.23 -1.49 16.24
C ALA A 135 0.71 -1.42 17.47
N GLY A 136 1.50 -0.37 17.57
CA GLY A 136 2.38 -0.20 18.72
C GLY A 136 3.11 1.13 18.72
N THR A 137 3.61 1.52 19.91
CA THR A 137 4.35 2.78 20.13
C THR A 137 5.64 2.54 20.87
N CYS A 138 6.62 3.42 20.65
CA CYS A 138 7.88 3.47 21.37
C CYS A 138 8.29 4.92 21.65
N SER A 139 8.56 5.24 22.90
CA SER A 139 9.01 6.58 23.29
C SER A 139 10.53 6.74 23.24
N SER A 140 11.27 5.64 23.18
CA SER A 140 12.74 5.64 23.22
C SER A 140 13.35 6.14 21.92
N ALA A 141 14.37 6.99 22.02
CA ALA A 141 15.21 7.36 20.88
C ALA A 141 16.31 6.32 20.61
N GLY A 142 16.86 6.35 19.39
CA GLY A 142 17.97 5.48 19.03
C GLY A 142 17.57 4.04 18.77
N SER A 143 18.47 3.11 19.07
CA SER A 143 18.23 1.66 18.91
C SER A 143 17.23 1.15 19.93
N THR A 144 16.22 0.41 19.48
CA THR A 144 15.21 -0.20 20.34
C THR A 144 15.07 -1.68 20.09
N ASP A 145 14.77 -2.41 21.17
CA ASP A 145 14.48 -3.84 21.19
C ASP A 145 13.03 -4.08 21.64
N PRO A 146 12.47 -5.30 21.55
CA PRO A 146 11.03 -5.54 21.77
C PRO A 146 10.50 -5.03 23.12
N GLY A 147 11.31 -5.05 24.17
CA GLY A 147 10.92 -4.55 25.49
C GLY A 147 10.64 -3.05 25.57
N SER A 148 11.10 -2.28 24.57
CA SER A 148 10.85 -0.84 24.47
C SER A 148 9.53 -0.51 23.74
N TRP A 149 8.86 -1.52 23.18
CA TRP A 149 7.65 -1.35 22.40
C TRP A 149 6.41 -1.72 23.19
N SER A 150 5.43 -0.84 23.20
CA SER A 150 4.08 -1.10 23.70
C SER A 150 3.19 -1.54 22.54
N ILE A 151 3.09 -2.84 22.32
CA ILE A 151 2.27 -3.43 21.25
C ILE A 151 0.82 -3.56 21.73
N GLN A 152 -0.12 -3.05 20.92
CA GLN A 152 -1.53 -3.00 21.25
C GLN A 152 -2.26 -4.29 20.86
N SER A 153 -3.42 -4.53 21.50
CA SER A 153 -4.35 -5.56 21.07
C SER A 153 -4.88 -5.25 19.65
N PRO A 154 -5.05 -6.28 18.78
CA PRO A 154 -4.90 -7.71 19.02
C PRO A 154 -3.47 -8.25 18.85
N TYR A 155 -2.48 -7.42 18.56
CA TYR A 155 -1.11 -7.80 18.18
C TYR A 155 -0.19 -8.09 19.37
N SER A 156 -0.65 -7.77 20.60
CA SER A 156 0.13 -7.94 21.83
C SER A 156 0.55 -9.41 22.02
N GLY A 157 1.85 -9.64 22.27
CA GLY A 157 2.44 -10.97 22.35
C GLY A 157 2.72 -11.66 21.02
N LYS A 158 2.14 -11.17 19.91
CA LYS A 158 2.30 -11.74 18.56
C LYS A 158 3.34 -11.00 17.71
N VAL A 159 3.71 -9.77 18.10
CA VAL A 159 4.64 -8.92 17.36
C VAL A 159 5.82 -8.55 18.24
N ASN A 160 7.04 -8.81 17.75
CA ASN A 160 8.26 -8.27 18.31
C ASN A 160 8.88 -7.31 17.29
N MET A 161 9.16 -6.09 17.72
CA MET A 161 9.73 -5.03 16.91
C MET A 161 11.10 -4.62 17.42
N TYR A 162 12.04 -4.48 16.49
CA TYR A 162 13.37 -3.90 16.71
C TYR A 162 13.59 -2.76 15.73
N PHE A 163 14.24 -1.72 16.19
CA PHE A 163 14.65 -0.62 15.33
C PHE A 163 16.13 -0.32 15.50
N ARG A 164 16.80 0.00 14.40
CA ARG A 164 18.18 0.46 14.35
C ARG A 164 18.22 1.76 13.54
N PRO A 165 18.73 2.85 14.15
CA PRO A 165 18.58 4.20 13.58
C PRO A 165 19.51 4.52 12.42
N GLY A 166 20.46 3.66 12.07
CA GLY A 166 21.42 3.92 10.98
C GLY A 166 22.72 4.55 11.45
N THR A 167 23.09 4.42 12.73
CA THR A 167 24.38 4.95 13.22
C THR A 167 25.56 4.18 12.62
N ASP A 168 26.73 4.83 12.53
CA ASP A 168 27.98 4.18 12.09
C ASP A 168 28.46 3.09 13.04
N SER A 169 28.04 3.15 14.31
CA SER A 169 28.40 2.18 15.37
C SER A 169 27.32 1.13 15.61
N GLN A 170 26.20 1.15 14.88
CA GLN A 170 25.09 0.23 15.16
C GLN A 170 25.50 -1.24 15.05
N THR A 171 24.91 -2.03 15.93
CA THR A 171 25.11 -3.47 15.99
C THR A 171 24.01 -4.22 15.25
N ALA A 172 24.32 -5.43 14.83
CA ALA A 172 23.33 -6.35 14.28
C ALA A 172 22.25 -6.71 15.32
N ILE A 173 21.09 -7.12 14.85
CA ILE A 173 19.99 -7.57 15.70
C ILE A 173 20.17 -9.06 15.99
N SER A 174 20.48 -9.42 17.25
CA SER A 174 20.75 -10.80 17.63
C SER A 174 19.60 -11.77 17.35
N GLY A 175 18.35 -11.30 17.47
CA GLY A 175 17.15 -12.11 17.16
C GLY A 175 16.99 -12.48 15.69
N LEU A 176 17.83 -11.91 14.81
CA LEU A 176 17.81 -12.17 13.37
C LEU A 176 18.99 -13.07 12.94
N ALA A 177 19.99 -13.24 13.81
CA ALA A 177 21.16 -14.05 13.52
C ALA A 177 20.78 -15.51 13.19
N GLY A 178 21.33 -16.03 12.09
CA GLY A 178 21.10 -17.42 11.66
C GLY A 178 19.72 -17.69 11.07
N LYS A 179 18.91 -16.66 10.77
CA LYS A 179 17.60 -16.83 10.14
C LYS A 179 17.72 -16.96 8.63
N GLY A 180 17.36 -18.11 8.08
CA GLY A 180 17.42 -18.38 6.65
C GLY A 180 18.75 -17.98 6.01
N THR A 181 18.72 -17.14 4.99
CA THR A 181 19.91 -16.63 4.28
C THR A 181 20.46 -15.33 4.87
N TRP A 182 20.01 -14.91 6.05
CA TRP A 182 20.45 -13.67 6.67
C TRP A 182 21.92 -13.73 7.08
N SER A 183 22.74 -12.86 6.49
CA SER A 183 24.19 -12.80 6.71
C SER A 183 24.62 -11.90 7.86
N ASP A 184 23.66 -11.45 8.67
CA ASP A 184 23.84 -10.56 9.82
C ASP A 184 24.48 -9.19 9.49
N PRO A 185 23.99 -8.47 8.45
CA PRO A 185 24.51 -7.17 8.13
C PRO A 185 24.10 -6.16 9.21
N ARG A 186 24.99 -5.23 9.50
CA ARG A 186 24.75 -4.16 10.48
C ARG A 186 24.01 -2.98 9.88
N PHE A 187 23.96 -2.85 8.57
CA PHE A 187 23.36 -1.74 7.82
C PHE A 187 23.78 -0.35 8.34
N ARG A 188 25.05 -0.15 8.62
CA ARG A 188 25.56 1.15 9.03
C ARG A 188 25.23 2.21 8.00
N GLY A 189 24.76 3.38 8.46
CA GLY A 189 24.29 4.45 7.59
C GLY A 189 22.86 4.23 7.04
N ILE A 190 22.17 3.14 7.42
CA ILE A 190 20.79 2.84 7.02
C ILE A 190 19.95 2.54 8.25
N ALA A 191 18.89 3.32 8.43
CA ALA A 191 17.88 3.01 9.44
C ALA A 191 17.01 1.85 8.98
N TYR A 192 16.83 0.84 9.85
CA TYR A 192 16.04 -0.33 9.52
C TYR A 192 15.24 -0.86 10.71
N ALA A 193 14.15 -1.53 10.41
CA ALA A 193 13.31 -2.22 11.36
C ALA A 193 13.32 -3.73 11.08
N TYR A 194 13.31 -4.52 12.14
CA TYR A 194 13.05 -5.94 12.09
C TYR A 194 11.79 -6.27 12.88
N LEU A 195 10.91 -7.06 12.28
CA LEU A 195 9.70 -7.56 12.90
C LEU A 195 9.72 -9.08 12.91
N ARG A 196 9.35 -9.66 14.05
CA ARG A 196 8.95 -11.06 14.15
C ARG A 196 7.46 -11.11 14.43
N LEU A 197 6.71 -11.70 13.52
CA LEU A 197 5.27 -11.90 13.63
C LEU A 197 5.02 -13.39 13.96
N GLU A 198 4.26 -13.67 15.01
CA GLU A 198 3.79 -15.01 15.33
C GLU A 198 2.46 -15.26 14.66
N TYR A 199 2.34 -16.39 13.98
CA TYR A 199 1.08 -16.77 13.32
C TYR A 199 -0.05 -16.93 14.34
N ASP A 200 -1.16 -16.29 14.00
CA ASP A 200 -2.42 -16.41 14.72
C ASP A 200 -3.56 -16.14 13.72
N SER A 201 -4.44 -17.13 13.51
CA SER A 201 -5.51 -17.05 12.51
C SER A 201 -6.53 -15.95 12.83
N ASP A 202 -6.70 -15.60 14.10
CA ASP A 202 -7.64 -14.57 14.52
C ASP A 202 -7.06 -13.16 14.33
N VAL A 203 -5.75 -13.03 14.46
CA VAL A 203 -5.04 -11.75 14.28
C VAL A 203 -4.79 -11.45 12.79
N TRP A 204 -4.36 -12.46 12.01
CA TRP A 204 -3.93 -12.29 10.63
C TRP A 204 -4.96 -12.80 9.61
N LYS A 205 -6.26 -12.54 9.84
CA LYS A 205 -7.37 -13.02 8.99
C LYS A 205 -7.24 -12.64 7.52
N ASN A 206 -6.68 -11.47 7.25
CA ASN A 206 -6.53 -10.93 5.89
C ASN A 206 -5.12 -11.16 5.30
N GLY A 207 -4.29 -11.97 5.97
CA GLY A 207 -2.90 -12.19 5.58
C GLY A 207 -1.93 -11.16 6.15
N LEU A 208 -0.79 -10.96 5.47
CA LEU A 208 0.22 -10.00 5.92
C LEU A 208 -0.29 -8.56 5.70
N PRO A 209 -0.41 -7.74 6.77
CA PRO A 209 -0.88 -6.37 6.66
C PRO A 209 0.15 -5.47 5.95
N GLN A 210 -0.31 -4.32 5.47
CA GLN A 210 0.55 -3.23 5.08
C GLN A 210 1.19 -2.63 6.33
N ILE A 211 2.51 -2.68 6.41
CA ILE A 211 3.28 -2.22 7.57
C ILE A 211 3.83 -0.83 7.31
N THR A 212 3.54 0.12 8.19
CA THR A 212 4.11 1.46 8.10
C THR A 212 4.69 1.91 9.43
N PHE A 213 5.73 2.74 9.36
CA PHE A 213 6.52 3.21 10.48
C PHE A 213 6.41 4.73 10.58
N GLU A 214 6.13 5.24 11.74
CA GLU A 214 6.25 6.66 12.04
C GLU A 214 7.65 6.92 12.60
N VAL A 215 8.39 7.77 11.92
CA VAL A 215 9.81 7.98 12.21
C VAL A 215 10.13 9.46 12.30
N GLU A 216 11.03 9.78 13.21
CA GLU A 216 11.74 11.06 13.23
C GLU A 216 13.05 10.87 12.47
N GLY A 217 13.15 11.54 11.33
CA GLY A 217 14.20 11.38 10.36
C GLY A 217 15.55 11.92 10.79
N LYS A 218 16.36 12.28 9.79
CA LYS A 218 17.73 12.75 9.98
C LYS A 218 17.75 14.13 10.65
N LYS A 219 18.58 14.23 11.69
CA LYS A 219 18.85 15.49 12.35
C LYS A 219 19.70 16.40 11.46
N VAL A 220 19.40 17.68 11.46
CA VAL A 220 20.17 18.70 10.75
C VAL A 220 20.83 19.64 11.75
N PRO A 221 22.04 20.15 11.48
CA PRO A 221 22.66 21.14 12.34
C PRO A 221 21.82 22.42 12.41
N SER A 222 21.69 23.01 13.60
CA SER A 222 21.08 24.32 13.74
C SER A 222 21.92 25.39 13.04
N THR A 223 21.25 26.30 12.33
CA THR A 223 21.93 27.42 11.65
C THR A 223 22.42 28.49 12.62
N SER A 224 21.98 28.48 13.90
CA SER A 224 22.32 29.50 14.88
C SER A 224 23.69 29.31 15.52
N ASP A 225 24.15 28.08 15.71
CA ASP A 225 25.42 27.75 16.38
C ASP A 225 26.20 26.62 15.71
N GLY A 226 25.63 25.94 14.73
CA GLY A 226 26.25 24.84 13.99
C GLY A 226 26.55 23.57 14.82
N THR A 227 26.22 23.57 16.08
CA THR A 227 26.55 22.49 17.03
C THR A 227 25.33 21.70 17.52
N SER A 228 24.16 22.33 17.65
CA SER A 228 22.92 21.64 18.01
C SER A 228 22.26 21.00 16.81
N LEU A 229 21.77 19.76 16.99
CA LEU A 229 21.01 19.03 15.99
C LEU A 229 19.51 19.19 16.32
N SER A 230 18.70 19.53 15.32
CA SER A 230 17.24 19.64 15.43
C SER A 230 16.54 18.80 14.37
N TYR A 231 15.25 18.56 14.57
CA TYR A 231 14.38 17.83 13.63
C TYR A 231 13.67 18.81 12.71
#